data_a3553256458d68e2a71d9b559d0f4ff7
#
_entry.id   a3553256458d68e2a71d9b559d0f4ff7
#
_cell.length_a   1.000
_cell.length_b   1.000
_cell.length_c   1.000
_cell.angle_alpha   90.00
_cell.angle_beta   90.00
_cell.angle_gamma   90.00
#
_symmetry.space_group_name_H-M   'P 1'
#
loop_
_entity.id
_entity.type
_entity.pdbx_description
1 polymer ?
#
loop_
_entity_poly.entity_id
_entity_poly.type
_entity_poly.pdbx_seq_one_letter_code
_entity_poly.pdbx_strand_id
1 'polypeptide(L)'
;ELGMAEGFDIALEMSGSPAAVEDLLANMNHGGRAAMLGLPKDRYAIDWGRVITHMITLRGIYGREMFETWYLMGSMLATSPELRAAVSSVVTGRHAAEDWQAAFDETRSGTGGKVVLDWS
;
A
#
# COMPACT_ATOMS: atom_id res chain seq x y z
N GLU A 1 23.47 -5.97 -1.79
CA GLU A 1 22.71 -7.22 -2.02
C GLU A 1 21.91 -7.52 -0.75
N LEU A 2 20.59 -7.65 -0.86
CA LEU A 2 19.68 -7.88 0.29
C LEU A 2 19.66 -9.33 0.78
N GLY A 3 20.55 -10.19 0.26
CA GLY A 3 20.64 -11.61 0.63
C GLY A 3 19.44 -12.47 0.23
N MET A 4 18.56 -11.94 -0.61
CA MET A 4 17.36 -12.63 -1.09
C MET A 4 17.77 -13.49 -2.30
N ALA A 5 17.81 -14.80 -2.13
CA ALA A 5 18.17 -15.73 -3.21
C ALA A 5 16.95 -16.18 -4.04
N GLU A 6 15.75 -16.14 -3.49
CA GLU A 6 14.57 -16.79 -4.06
C GLU A 6 13.33 -15.88 -4.21
N GLY A 7 13.30 -14.71 -3.57
CA GLY A 7 12.17 -13.79 -3.63
C GLY A 7 11.79 -13.19 -2.28
N PHE A 8 10.55 -12.67 -2.18
CA PHE A 8 10.01 -12.03 -0.99
C PHE A 8 9.09 -12.98 -0.22
N ASP A 9 9.23 -13.02 1.11
CA ASP A 9 8.35 -13.79 1.99
C ASP A 9 7.02 -13.08 2.27
N ILE A 10 7.05 -11.74 2.24
CA ILE A 10 5.88 -10.89 2.51
C ILE A 10 5.74 -9.85 1.40
N ALA A 11 4.51 -9.70 0.91
CA ALA A 11 4.18 -8.68 -0.07
C ALA A 11 2.91 -7.91 0.33
N LEU A 12 2.87 -6.63 -0.01
CA LEU A 12 1.73 -5.75 0.22
C LEU A 12 1.28 -5.17 -1.12
N GLU A 13 0.14 -5.61 -1.62
CA GLU A 13 -0.47 -5.07 -2.83
C GLU A 13 -1.49 -3.99 -2.44
N MET A 14 -1.21 -2.75 -2.78
CA MET A 14 -2.01 -1.58 -2.38
C MET A 14 -2.50 -0.75 -3.56
N SER A 15 -2.12 -1.11 -4.78
CA SER A 15 -2.43 -0.34 -5.99
C SER A 15 -3.71 -0.77 -6.69
N GLY A 16 -4.09 -2.05 -6.57
CA GLY A 16 -5.16 -2.67 -7.35
C GLY A 16 -4.80 -2.86 -8.83
N SER A 17 -3.52 -2.71 -9.20
CA SER A 17 -3.04 -2.90 -10.57
C SER A 17 -2.84 -4.38 -10.88
N PRO A 18 -3.44 -4.92 -11.97
CA PRO A 18 -3.18 -6.29 -12.39
C PRO A 18 -1.69 -6.59 -12.62
N ALA A 19 -0.95 -5.65 -13.20
CA ALA A 19 0.49 -5.79 -13.44
C ALA A 19 1.27 -5.87 -12.13
N ALA A 20 0.89 -5.10 -11.10
CA ALA A 20 1.52 -5.18 -9.79
C ALA A 20 1.28 -6.53 -9.11
N VAL A 21 0.09 -7.12 -9.29
CA VAL A 21 -0.21 -8.47 -8.78
C VAL A 21 0.61 -9.53 -9.52
N GLU A 22 0.77 -9.41 -10.83
CA GLU A 22 1.58 -10.31 -11.63
C GLU A 22 3.05 -10.26 -11.22
N ASP A 23 3.62 -9.06 -11.08
CA ASP A 23 4.98 -8.84 -10.58
C ASP A 23 5.18 -9.38 -9.16
N LEU A 24 4.19 -9.15 -8.28
CA LEU A 24 4.20 -9.67 -6.92
C LEU A 24 4.30 -11.19 -6.93
N LEU A 25 3.39 -11.87 -7.64
CA LEU A 25 3.39 -13.34 -7.72
C LEU A 25 4.68 -13.86 -8.35
N ALA A 26 5.25 -13.16 -9.34
CA ALA A 26 6.50 -13.55 -9.99
C ALA A 26 7.72 -13.52 -9.06
N ASN A 27 7.69 -12.65 -8.04
CA ASN A 27 8.82 -12.41 -7.15
C ASN A 27 8.61 -12.92 -5.71
N MET A 28 7.53 -13.63 -5.44
CA MET A 28 7.32 -14.23 -4.12
C MET A 28 8.03 -15.56 -3.97
N ASN A 29 8.55 -15.75 -2.76
CA ASN A 29 9.16 -17.00 -2.32
C ASN A 29 8.10 -18.10 -2.05
N HIS A 30 8.52 -19.36 -1.99
CA HIS A 30 7.67 -20.47 -1.56
C HIS A 30 7.15 -20.25 -0.14
N GLY A 31 5.85 -20.46 0.07
CA GLY A 31 5.18 -20.21 1.35
C GLY A 31 4.97 -18.73 1.68
N GLY A 32 5.26 -17.83 0.74
CA GLY A 32 5.11 -16.40 0.91
C GLY A 32 3.65 -15.98 1.18
N ARG A 33 3.48 -14.80 1.77
CA ARG A 33 2.18 -14.25 2.16
C ARG A 33 1.99 -12.87 1.56
N ALA A 34 0.86 -12.67 0.87
CA ALA A 34 0.51 -11.38 0.31
C ALA A 34 -0.77 -10.82 0.92
N ALA A 35 -0.73 -9.57 1.38
CA ALA A 35 -1.89 -8.81 1.76
C ALA A 35 -2.36 -7.98 0.55
N MET A 36 -3.61 -8.22 0.13
CA MET A 36 -4.23 -7.63 -1.04
C MET A 36 -5.20 -6.54 -0.57
N LEU A 37 -4.77 -5.29 -0.61
CA LEU A 37 -5.54 -4.11 -0.18
C LEU A 37 -6.05 -3.29 -1.37
N GLY A 38 -5.27 -3.25 -2.46
CA GLY A 38 -5.63 -2.51 -3.67
C GLY A 38 -6.91 -3.06 -4.29
N LEU A 39 -7.88 -2.18 -4.56
CA LEU A 39 -9.12 -2.57 -5.20
C LEU A 39 -8.98 -2.41 -6.72
N PRO A 40 -9.02 -3.50 -7.49
CA PRO A 40 -8.91 -3.42 -8.94
C PRO A 40 -10.16 -2.76 -9.53
N LYS A 41 -9.95 -1.99 -10.59
CA LYS A 41 -11.04 -1.31 -11.31
C LYS A 41 -11.92 -2.31 -12.07
N ASP A 42 -11.30 -3.33 -12.64
CA ASP A 42 -11.96 -4.35 -13.44
C ASP A 42 -11.53 -5.76 -13.00
N ARG A 43 -12.25 -6.78 -13.44
CA ARG A 43 -11.86 -8.17 -13.22
C ARG A 43 -10.62 -8.50 -14.05
N TYR A 44 -9.70 -9.26 -13.48
CA TYR A 44 -8.50 -9.73 -14.17
C TYR A 44 -8.17 -11.18 -13.80
N ALA A 45 -7.36 -11.82 -14.63
CA ALA A 45 -6.88 -13.17 -14.37
C ALA A 45 -5.70 -13.16 -13.40
N ILE A 46 -5.57 -14.22 -12.60
CA ILE A 46 -4.44 -14.47 -11.71
C ILE A 46 -3.80 -15.78 -12.14
N ASP A 47 -2.47 -15.85 -12.10
CA ASP A 47 -1.73 -17.10 -12.28
C ASP A 47 -1.90 -18.01 -11.05
N TRP A 48 -2.99 -18.78 -11.04
CA TRP A 48 -3.27 -19.75 -10.00
C TRP A 48 -2.25 -20.89 -9.97
N GLY A 49 -1.62 -21.20 -11.11
CA GLY A 49 -0.54 -22.17 -11.17
C GLY A 49 0.59 -21.77 -10.22
N ARG A 50 1.01 -20.53 -10.28
CA ARG A 50 2.06 -20.00 -9.41
C ARG A 50 1.64 -19.94 -7.94
N VAL A 51 0.42 -19.48 -7.65
CA VAL A 51 -0.11 -19.48 -6.29
C VAL A 51 -0.05 -20.86 -5.66
N ILE A 52 -0.48 -21.88 -6.40
CA ILE A 52 -0.53 -23.27 -5.91
C ILE A 52 0.87 -23.87 -5.79
N THR A 53 1.69 -23.78 -6.83
CA THR A 53 3.01 -24.43 -6.84
C THR A 53 4.00 -23.80 -5.88
N HIS A 54 3.83 -22.52 -5.54
CA HIS A 54 4.65 -21.81 -4.56
C HIS A 54 3.99 -21.74 -3.18
N MET A 55 2.83 -22.36 -2.97
CA MET A 55 2.11 -22.37 -1.69
C MET A 55 1.87 -20.94 -1.15
N ILE A 56 1.58 -19.98 -2.04
CA ILE A 56 1.39 -18.59 -1.68
C ILE A 56 0.05 -18.39 -0.97
N THR A 57 0.05 -17.65 0.13
CA THR A 57 -1.17 -17.23 0.81
C THR A 57 -1.55 -15.83 0.36
N LEU A 58 -2.73 -15.69 -0.28
CA LEU A 58 -3.31 -14.40 -0.62
C LEU A 58 -4.41 -14.06 0.41
N ARG A 59 -4.26 -12.92 1.09
CA ARG A 59 -5.24 -12.44 2.07
C ARG A 59 -5.82 -11.10 1.63
N GLY A 60 -7.12 -11.08 1.34
CA GLY A 60 -7.85 -9.83 1.13
C GLY A 60 -7.93 -9.02 2.42
N ILE A 61 -7.63 -7.73 2.32
CA ILE A 61 -7.71 -6.77 3.42
C ILE A 61 -8.73 -5.69 3.04
N TYR A 62 -9.75 -5.53 3.88
CA TYR A 62 -10.67 -4.41 3.78
C TYR A 62 -10.63 -3.64 5.10
N GLY A 63 -10.30 -2.35 5.07
CA GLY A 63 -9.92 -1.55 6.22
C GLY A 63 -11.02 -1.28 7.25
N ARG A 64 -11.63 -2.33 7.80
CA ARG A 64 -12.79 -2.21 8.69
C ARG A 64 -12.69 -2.91 10.04
N GLU A 65 -11.52 -3.19 10.52
CA GLU A 65 -11.35 -3.44 11.96
C GLU A 65 -11.32 -2.09 12.67
N MET A 66 -12.48 -1.41 12.66
CA MET A 66 -12.63 -0.07 13.24
C MET A 66 -12.40 -0.11 14.73
N PHE A 67 -11.69 0.91 15.19
CA PHE A 67 -11.16 1.21 16.49
C PHE A 67 -9.88 0.46 16.81
N GLU A 68 -9.80 -0.85 16.71
CA GLU A 68 -8.61 -1.62 17.11
C GLU A 68 -7.37 -1.25 16.27
N THR A 69 -7.49 -1.32 14.95
CA THR A 69 -6.38 -0.94 14.05
C THR A 69 -6.07 0.56 14.09
N TRP A 70 -7.06 1.40 14.38
CA TRP A 70 -6.86 2.85 14.53
C TRP A 70 -6.12 3.18 15.82
N TYR A 71 -6.46 2.53 16.93
CA TYR A 71 -5.71 2.68 18.18
C TYR A 71 -4.29 2.16 18.04
N LEU A 72 -4.10 1.02 17.36
CA LEU A 72 -2.77 0.48 17.10
C LEU A 72 -1.95 1.47 16.26
N MET A 73 -2.49 1.98 15.15
CA MET A 73 -1.83 2.98 14.31
C MET A 73 -1.47 4.24 15.12
N GLY A 74 -2.42 4.77 15.89
CA GLY A 74 -2.20 5.94 16.74
C GLY A 74 -1.08 5.70 17.75
N SER A 75 -1.06 4.53 18.40
CA SER A 75 -0.01 4.13 19.33
C SER A 75 1.36 4.02 18.64
N MET A 76 1.41 3.38 17.48
CA MET A 76 2.66 3.23 16.71
C MET A 76 3.23 4.59 16.30
N LEU A 77 2.38 5.51 15.80
CA LEU A 77 2.80 6.87 15.43
C LEU A 77 3.23 7.70 16.65
N ALA A 78 2.63 7.48 17.81
CA ALA A 78 2.98 8.20 19.05
C ALA A 78 4.31 7.71 19.63
N THR A 79 4.61 6.41 19.50
CA THR A 79 5.76 5.77 20.17
C THR A 79 6.99 5.62 19.29
N SER A 80 6.86 5.73 17.93
CA SER A 80 7.98 5.62 16.98
C SER A 80 8.17 6.93 16.21
N PRO A 81 9.17 7.76 16.58
CA PRO A 81 9.54 8.94 15.82
C PRO A 81 9.95 8.61 14.38
N GLU A 82 10.63 7.49 14.16
CA GLU A 82 11.09 7.03 12.84
C GLU A 82 9.90 6.72 11.93
N LEU A 83 8.91 5.97 12.45
CA LEU A 83 7.68 5.67 11.71
C LEU A 83 6.91 6.95 11.38
N ARG A 84 6.81 7.87 12.34
CA ARG A 84 6.15 9.17 12.13
C ARG A 84 6.84 9.99 11.05
N ALA A 85 8.17 10.05 11.07
CA ALA A 85 8.97 10.73 10.05
C ALA A 85 8.75 10.10 8.68
N ALA A 86 8.79 8.76 8.58
CA ALA A 86 8.55 8.03 7.34
C ALA A 86 7.14 8.28 6.79
N VAL A 87 6.11 8.23 7.63
CA VAL A 87 4.73 8.52 7.22
C VAL A 87 4.56 9.99 6.82
N SER A 88 5.20 10.91 7.54
CA SER A 88 5.13 12.34 7.21
C SER A 88 5.83 12.67 5.89
N SER A 89 6.85 11.93 5.50
CA SER A 89 7.59 12.15 4.24
C SER A 89 6.76 11.88 2.99
N VAL A 90 5.68 11.08 3.10
CA VAL A 90 4.78 10.84 1.96
C VAL A 90 3.80 12.01 1.71
N VAL A 91 3.70 12.96 2.64
CA VAL A 91 2.92 14.19 2.45
C VAL A 91 3.79 15.18 1.67
N THR A 92 3.54 15.29 0.37
CA THR A 92 4.34 16.11 -0.54
C THR A 92 3.71 17.46 -0.87
N GLY A 93 2.38 17.58 -0.72
CA GLY A 93 1.63 18.80 -0.97
C GLY A 93 0.79 19.23 0.23
N ARG A 94 0.82 20.53 0.54
CA ARG A 94 -0.07 21.16 1.53
C ARG A 94 -0.67 22.41 0.93
N HIS A 95 -1.99 22.50 0.94
CA HIS A 95 -2.73 23.64 0.43
C HIS A 95 -3.71 24.13 1.49
N ALA A 96 -3.99 25.43 1.51
CA ALA A 96 -5.13 25.94 2.28
C ALA A 96 -6.44 25.33 1.75
N ALA A 97 -7.44 25.21 2.60
CA ALA A 97 -8.71 24.59 2.21
C ALA A 97 -9.39 25.35 1.05
N GLU A 98 -9.18 26.67 0.95
CA GLU A 98 -9.69 27.52 -0.13
C GLU A 98 -9.05 27.18 -1.47
N ASP A 99 -7.81 26.69 -1.47
CA ASP A 99 -7.04 26.31 -2.67
C ASP A 99 -7.27 24.85 -3.08
N TRP A 100 -8.39 24.25 -2.71
CA TRP A 100 -8.69 22.85 -2.95
C TRP A 100 -8.54 22.44 -4.43
N GLN A 101 -8.83 23.34 -5.37
CA GLN A 101 -8.69 23.03 -6.81
C GLN A 101 -7.23 22.75 -7.18
N ALA A 102 -6.28 23.58 -6.69
CA ALA A 102 -4.85 23.36 -6.92
C ALA A 102 -4.39 22.04 -6.30
N ALA A 103 -4.89 21.69 -5.10
CA ALA A 103 -4.61 20.40 -4.45
C ALA A 103 -5.08 19.20 -5.28
N PHE A 104 -6.29 19.31 -5.87
CA PHE A 104 -6.81 18.26 -6.77
C PHE A 104 -6.00 18.14 -8.07
N ASP A 105 -5.57 19.27 -8.63
CA ASP A 105 -4.77 19.27 -9.86
C ASP A 105 -3.38 18.67 -9.59
N GLU A 106 -2.76 18.97 -8.45
CA GLU A 106 -1.52 18.33 -8.01
C GLU A 106 -1.71 16.81 -7.86
N THR A 107 -2.79 16.39 -7.20
CA THR A 107 -3.10 14.96 -7.05
C THR A 107 -3.29 14.26 -8.39
N ARG A 108 -3.95 14.92 -9.36
CA ARG A 108 -4.18 14.36 -10.70
C ARG A 108 -2.91 14.27 -11.54
N SER A 109 -1.92 15.13 -11.28
CA SER A 109 -0.63 15.09 -11.99
C SER A 109 0.13 13.78 -11.77
N GLY A 110 -0.13 13.10 -10.65
CA GLY A 110 0.56 11.85 -10.29
C GLY A 110 2.03 12.01 -9.95
N THR A 111 2.52 13.23 -9.81
CA THR A 111 3.94 13.54 -9.53
C THR A 111 4.26 13.59 -8.05
N GLY A 112 3.24 13.70 -7.20
CA GLY A 112 3.37 13.79 -5.74
C GLY A 112 2.96 12.51 -5.01
N GLY A 113 3.18 12.50 -3.71
CA GLY A 113 2.68 11.48 -2.78
C GLY A 113 1.26 11.83 -2.29
N LYS A 114 1.15 12.14 -1.01
CA LYS A 114 -0.11 12.55 -0.37
C LYS A 114 -0.24 14.07 -0.38
N VAL A 115 -1.32 14.57 -0.93
CA VAL A 115 -1.72 15.99 -0.85
C VAL A 115 -2.76 16.16 0.25
N VAL A 116 -2.58 17.14 1.11
CA VAL A 116 -3.49 17.44 2.23
C VAL A 116 -4.00 18.88 2.14
N LEU A 117 -5.24 19.09 2.59
CA LEU A 117 -5.84 20.40 2.78
C LEU A 117 -5.70 20.80 4.26
N ASP A 118 -5.24 22.00 4.50
CA ASP A 118 -5.14 22.62 5.83
C ASP A 118 -6.38 23.50 6.08
N TRP A 119 -7.06 23.23 7.18
CA TRP A 119 -8.29 23.92 7.58
C TRP A 119 -8.07 24.93 8.72
N SER A 120 -6.79 25.16 9.11
CA SER A 120 -6.46 26.11 10.18
C SER A 120 -6.44 27.57 9.72
#